data_5f38eedf332b96cf5b1566ed37937872
#
_entry.id   5f38eedf332b96cf5b1566ed37937872
#
_cell.length_a   1.000
_cell.length_b   1.000
_cell.length_c   1.000
_cell.angle_alpha   90.00
_cell.angle_beta   90.00
_cell.angle_gamma   90.00
#
_symmetry.space_group_name_H-M   'P 1'
#
loop_
_entity.id
_entity.type
_entity.pdbx_description
1 polymer ?
#
loop_
_entity_poly.entity_id
_entity_poly.type
_entity_poly.pdbx_seq_one_letter_code
_entity_poly.pdbx_strand_id
1 'polypeptide(L)'
;MPLHLIKLAVGCESVRELKGWVAERMATARKKGLPLRHIHITRMTPKRDQELLAGGSLYWVIRGEIAAREKIIAIEPFRDKDGIGRCRLVMQPKVIAVSPRPMRAFQGWRYFTEDAAPPDLGKSAAASVAAMPEPMRRELRDLGLL
;
A
#
# COMPACT_ATOMS: atom_id res chain seq x y z
N MET A 1 -17.53 7.79 -5.64
CA MET A 1 -16.59 7.30 -4.62
C MET A 1 -15.36 6.72 -5.30
N PRO A 2 -14.15 6.95 -4.78
CA PRO A 2 -12.97 6.37 -5.39
C PRO A 2 -12.97 4.85 -5.25
N LEU A 3 -12.40 4.20 -6.23
CA LEU A 3 -12.09 2.78 -6.17
C LEU A 3 -10.63 2.64 -5.74
N HIS A 4 -10.34 1.62 -4.97
CA HIS A 4 -8.98 1.34 -4.50
C HIS A 4 -8.48 -0.01 -5.00
N LEU A 5 -7.22 -0.29 -4.76
CA LEU A 5 -6.61 -1.61 -4.90
C LEU A 5 -6.13 -2.08 -3.53
N ILE A 6 -6.04 -3.39 -3.36
CA ILE A 6 -5.48 -4.01 -2.17
C ILE A 6 -4.47 -5.09 -2.58
N LYS A 7 -3.33 -5.14 -1.92
CA LYS A 7 -2.26 -6.08 -2.24
C LYS A 7 -1.43 -6.43 -1.02
N LEU A 8 -0.86 -7.63 -1.02
CA LEU A 8 0.08 -8.06 0.01
C LEU A 8 1.42 -7.35 -0.14
N ALA A 9 1.97 -6.86 0.97
CA ALA A 9 3.33 -6.34 1.03
C ALA A 9 4.27 -7.50 1.38
N VAL A 10 4.69 -8.25 0.37
CA VAL A 10 5.48 -9.46 0.55
C VAL A 10 6.82 -9.15 1.22
N GLY A 11 7.14 -9.87 2.29
CA GLY A 11 8.38 -9.67 3.03
C GLY A 11 8.38 -8.49 3.98
N CYS A 12 7.28 -7.74 4.06
CA CYS A 12 7.16 -6.60 4.94
C CYS A 12 6.59 -7.02 6.30
N GLU A 13 7.20 -6.54 7.37
CA GLU A 13 6.84 -6.92 8.74
C GLU A 13 6.01 -5.85 9.46
N SER A 14 6.09 -4.59 9.03
CA SER A 14 5.41 -3.47 9.70
C SER A 14 5.25 -2.27 8.78
N VAL A 15 4.37 -1.33 9.17
CA VAL A 15 4.23 -0.04 8.49
C VAL A 15 5.54 0.73 8.52
N ARG A 16 6.26 0.67 9.63
CA ARG A 16 7.56 1.33 9.79
C ARG A 16 8.57 0.83 8.76
N GLU A 17 8.61 -0.48 8.55
CA GLU A 17 9.49 -1.09 7.54
C GLU A 17 9.11 -0.66 6.13
N LEU A 18 7.81 -0.62 5.84
CA LEU A 18 7.32 -0.15 4.53
C LEU A 18 7.73 1.31 4.29
N LYS A 19 7.58 2.16 5.30
CA LYS A 19 8.04 3.57 5.21
C LYS A 19 9.54 3.65 4.95
N GLY A 20 10.32 2.78 5.59
CA GLY A 20 11.77 2.71 5.38
C GLY A 20 12.13 2.33 3.95
N TRP A 21 11.45 1.35 3.39
CA TRP A 21 11.69 0.91 2.00
C TRP A 21 11.38 2.04 1.01
N VAL A 22 10.27 2.75 1.21
CA VAL A 22 9.90 3.88 0.36
C VAL A 22 10.95 5.00 0.47
N ALA A 23 11.39 5.31 1.69
CA ALA A 23 12.41 6.33 1.92
C ALA A 23 13.74 5.98 1.23
N GLU A 24 14.16 4.72 1.28
CA GLU A 24 15.38 4.26 0.60
C GLU A 24 15.28 4.42 -0.91
N ARG A 25 14.14 4.04 -1.49
CA ARG A 25 13.91 4.18 -2.92
C ARG A 25 13.92 5.63 -3.35
N MET A 26 13.35 6.52 -2.53
CA MET A 26 13.35 7.96 -2.82
C MET A 26 14.76 8.56 -2.70
N ALA A 27 15.53 8.12 -1.73
CA ALA A 27 16.93 8.55 -1.59
C ALA A 27 17.77 8.13 -2.82
N THR A 28 17.58 6.90 -3.29
CA THR A 28 18.24 6.40 -4.49
C THR A 28 17.82 7.19 -5.73
N ALA A 29 16.53 7.49 -5.87
CA ALA A 29 16.01 8.27 -6.99
C ALA A 29 16.61 9.68 -7.01
N ARG A 30 16.72 10.33 -5.84
CA ARG A 30 17.36 11.66 -5.73
C ARG A 30 18.81 11.63 -6.20
N LYS A 31 19.56 10.63 -5.78
CA LYS A 31 20.98 10.49 -6.19
C LYS A 31 21.13 10.32 -7.70
N LYS A 32 20.17 9.65 -8.34
CA LYS A 32 20.18 9.42 -9.78
C LYS A 32 19.50 10.51 -10.58
N GLY A 33 18.96 11.55 -9.93
CA GLY A 33 18.21 12.62 -10.60
C GLY A 33 16.90 12.16 -11.22
N LEU A 34 16.30 11.09 -10.70
CA LEU A 34 15.04 10.54 -11.19
C LEU A 34 13.84 11.16 -10.45
N PRO A 35 12.63 11.12 -11.06
CA PRO A 35 11.43 11.57 -10.37
C PRO A 35 11.18 10.79 -9.08
N LEU A 36 10.66 11.48 -8.06
CA LEU A 36 10.35 10.87 -6.77
C LEU A 36 8.97 10.21 -6.83
N ARG A 37 8.93 9.00 -7.34
CA ARG A 37 7.72 8.18 -7.45
C ARG A 37 7.97 6.82 -6.83
N HIS A 38 7.01 6.31 -6.07
CA HIS A 38 7.08 4.94 -5.58
C HIS A 38 6.39 4.04 -6.63
N ILE A 39 7.13 3.12 -7.21
CA ILE A 39 6.63 2.25 -8.28
C ILE A 39 6.57 0.81 -7.78
N HIS A 40 5.42 0.18 -7.95
CA HIS A 40 5.24 -1.24 -7.69
C HIS A 40 4.82 -1.92 -9.00
N ILE A 41 5.53 -2.98 -9.37
CA ILE A 41 5.27 -3.68 -10.64
C ILE A 41 4.41 -4.91 -10.40
N THR A 42 3.32 -5.02 -11.18
CA THR A 42 2.41 -6.17 -11.13
C THR A 42 2.29 -6.80 -12.52
N ARG A 43 1.77 -8.03 -12.59
CA ARG A 43 1.53 -8.69 -13.88
C ARG A 43 0.27 -8.18 -14.55
N MET A 44 -0.78 -7.93 -13.80
CA MET A 44 -2.09 -7.54 -14.34
C MET A 44 -2.27 -6.03 -14.27
N THR A 45 -2.75 -5.45 -15.36
CA THR A 45 -3.12 -4.04 -15.41
C THR A 45 -4.58 -3.88 -15.02
N PRO A 46 -4.90 -3.03 -14.03
CA PRO A 46 -6.29 -2.75 -13.68
C PRO A 46 -7.03 -2.10 -14.85
N LYS A 47 -8.21 -2.60 -15.17
CA LYS A 47 -9.03 -2.05 -16.26
C LYS A 47 -9.79 -0.80 -15.84
N ARG A 48 -10.09 -0.67 -14.54
CA ARG A 48 -10.85 0.47 -13.97
C ARG A 48 -9.90 1.58 -13.52
N ASP A 49 -8.96 1.92 -14.39
CA ASP A 49 -7.91 2.90 -14.08
C ASP A 49 -8.44 4.30 -13.79
N GLN A 50 -9.45 4.75 -14.52
CA GLN A 50 -10.03 6.08 -14.30
C GLN A 50 -10.63 6.21 -12.90
N GLU A 51 -11.31 5.18 -12.41
CA GLU A 51 -11.88 5.19 -11.06
C GLU A 51 -10.78 5.15 -9.99
N LEU A 52 -9.71 4.41 -10.25
CA LEU A 52 -8.56 4.34 -9.34
C LEU A 52 -7.81 5.68 -9.29
N LEU A 53 -7.68 6.36 -10.42
CA LEU A 53 -6.96 7.64 -10.50
C LEU A 53 -7.79 8.82 -9.99
N ALA A 54 -9.07 8.60 -9.72
CA ALA A 54 -9.97 9.63 -9.18
C ALA A 54 -9.93 9.70 -7.63
N GLY A 55 -8.74 9.53 -7.05
CA GLY A 55 -8.54 9.60 -5.59
C GLY A 55 -8.31 8.25 -4.92
N GLY A 56 -8.12 7.17 -5.71
CA GLY A 56 -7.88 5.84 -5.17
C GLY A 56 -6.50 5.64 -4.59
N SER A 57 -6.37 4.65 -3.72
CA SER A 57 -5.11 4.26 -3.08
C SER A 57 -4.87 2.77 -3.24
N LEU A 58 -3.60 2.37 -3.11
CA LEU A 58 -3.23 0.98 -2.95
C LEU A 58 -3.12 0.70 -1.46
N TYR A 59 -3.97 -0.18 -0.95
CA TYR A 59 -3.94 -0.61 0.45
C TYR A 59 -3.01 -1.80 0.59
N TRP A 60 -2.14 -1.75 1.57
CA TRP A 60 -1.14 -2.79 1.82
C TRP A 60 -1.55 -3.70 2.97
N VAL A 61 -1.51 -5.00 2.70
CA VAL A 61 -1.72 -6.03 3.74
C VAL A 61 -0.36 -6.44 4.27
N ILE A 62 -0.16 -6.25 5.57
CA ILE A 62 1.08 -6.56 6.28
C ILE A 62 0.76 -7.52 7.40
N ARG A 63 1.34 -8.72 7.37
CA ARG A 63 1.15 -9.75 8.40
C ARG A 63 -0.31 -10.02 8.74
N GLY A 64 -1.13 -10.23 7.71
CA GLY A 64 -2.53 -10.59 7.88
C GLY A 64 -3.48 -9.45 8.23
N GLU A 65 -3.01 -8.20 8.11
CA GLU A 65 -3.86 -7.02 8.35
C GLU A 65 -3.64 -5.96 7.28
N ILE A 66 -4.73 -5.30 6.90
CA ILE A 66 -4.62 -4.04 6.13
C ILE A 66 -4.05 -3.02 7.10
N ALA A 67 -2.91 -2.43 6.78
CA ALA A 67 -2.19 -1.57 7.73
C ALA A 67 -1.78 -0.20 7.18
N ALA A 68 -1.73 -0.04 5.86
CA ALA A 68 -1.26 1.21 5.26
C ALA A 68 -1.84 1.40 3.86
N ARG A 69 -1.79 2.62 3.36
CA ARG A 69 -2.15 2.93 1.97
C ARG A 69 -1.21 3.95 1.36
N GLU A 70 -1.14 3.94 0.04
CA GLU A 70 -0.44 4.96 -0.75
C GLU A 70 -1.36 5.41 -1.88
N LYS A 71 -1.44 6.72 -2.13
CA LYS A 71 -2.28 7.26 -3.19
C LYS A 71 -1.73 6.87 -4.56
N ILE A 72 -2.59 6.36 -5.43
CA ILE A 72 -2.24 6.00 -6.80
C ILE A 72 -2.26 7.27 -7.65
N ILE A 73 -1.17 7.55 -8.36
CA ILE A 73 -1.05 8.73 -9.22
C ILE A 73 -0.92 8.41 -10.70
N ALA A 74 -0.55 7.19 -11.04
CA ALA A 74 -0.51 6.75 -12.44
C ALA A 74 -0.56 5.22 -12.52
N ILE A 75 -1.06 4.72 -13.64
CA ILE A 75 -1.10 3.29 -13.95
C ILE A 75 -0.50 3.15 -15.35
N GLU A 76 0.66 2.52 -15.46
CA GLU A 76 1.45 2.49 -16.68
C GLU A 76 1.69 1.05 -17.16
N PRO A 77 0.87 0.56 -18.12
CA PRO A 77 1.16 -0.73 -18.74
C PRO A 77 2.47 -0.67 -19.52
N PHE A 78 3.22 -1.76 -19.50
CA PHE A 78 4.45 -1.87 -20.29
C PHE A 78 4.77 -3.32 -20.57
N ARG A 79 5.72 -3.56 -21.46
CA ARG A 79 6.30 -4.90 -21.68
C ARG A 79 7.72 -4.91 -21.13
N ASP A 80 8.05 -5.99 -20.41
CA ASP A 80 9.41 -6.14 -19.89
C ASP A 80 10.37 -6.60 -21.02
N LYS A 81 11.63 -6.79 -20.66
CA LYS A 81 12.66 -7.22 -21.63
C LYS A 81 12.38 -8.58 -22.26
N ASP A 82 11.58 -9.41 -21.61
CA ASP A 82 11.17 -10.72 -22.14
C ASP A 82 9.87 -10.65 -22.95
N GLY A 83 9.32 -9.45 -23.16
CA GLY A 83 8.09 -9.24 -23.92
C GLY A 83 6.82 -9.53 -23.13
N ILE A 84 6.92 -9.76 -21.83
CA ILE A 84 5.77 -10.07 -20.97
C ILE A 84 5.09 -8.77 -20.55
N GLY A 85 3.77 -8.72 -20.70
CA GLY A 85 2.97 -7.57 -20.26
C GLY A 85 2.99 -7.42 -18.73
N ARG A 86 3.25 -6.20 -18.26
CA ARG A 86 3.27 -5.84 -16.84
C ARG A 86 2.70 -4.45 -16.66
N CYS A 87 2.52 -4.06 -15.40
CA CYS A 87 1.98 -2.75 -15.08
C CYS A 87 2.79 -2.11 -13.95
N ARG A 88 3.12 -0.83 -14.12
CA ARG A 88 3.66 -0.01 -13.04
C ARG A 88 2.50 0.68 -12.34
N LEU A 89 2.31 0.37 -11.08
CA LEU A 89 1.44 1.13 -10.20
C LEU A 89 2.29 2.23 -9.59
N VAL A 90 2.07 3.46 -10.01
CA VAL A 90 2.84 4.61 -9.55
C VAL A 90 2.08 5.29 -8.44
N MET A 91 2.73 5.46 -7.30
CA MET A 91 2.12 6.00 -6.09
C MET A 91 2.90 7.19 -5.56
N GLN A 92 2.22 8.05 -4.81
CA GLN A 92 2.91 9.06 -4.03
C GLN A 92 3.84 8.37 -3.03
N PRO A 93 5.07 8.87 -2.85
CA PRO A 93 6.01 8.26 -1.90
C PRO A 93 5.67 8.64 -0.46
N LYS A 94 4.42 8.47 -0.09
CA LYS A 94 3.89 8.79 1.24
C LYS A 94 3.03 7.64 1.72
N VAL A 95 3.55 6.88 2.67
CA VAL A 95 2.83 5.78 3.30
C VAL A 95 1.95 6.35 4.41
N ILE A 96 0.65 6.07 4.33
CA ILE A 96 -0.34 6.53 5.31
C ILE A 96 -0.81 5.32 6.10
N ALA A 97 -0.58 5.32 7.41
CA ALA A 97 -1.08 4.24 8.27
C ALA A 97 -2.60 4.32 8.39
N VAL A 98 -3.25 3.16 8.35
CA VAL A 98 -4.69 3.05 8.49
C VAL A 98 -5.05 2.17 9.69
N SER A 99 -6.31 2.26 10.12
CA SER A 99 -6.81 1.41 11.20
C SER A 99 -6.70 -0.06 10.78
N PRO A 100 -5.94 -0.90 11.52
CA PRO A 100 -5.71 -2.28 11.10
C PRO A 100 -6.99 -3.11 11.02
N ARG A 101 -7.11 -3.91 9.96
CA ARG A 101 -8.20 -4.86 9.78
C ARG A 101 -7.67 -6.20 9.28
N PRO A 102 -8.18 -7.33 9.77
CA PRO A 102 -7.76 -8.64 9.29
C PRO A 102 -8.01 -8.80 7.80
N MET A 103 -7.07 -9.43 7.10
CA MET A 103 -7.22 -9.75 5.69
C MET A 103 -6.42 -11.01 5.39
N ARG A 104 -7.07 -11.99 4.76
CA ARG A 104 -6.40 -13.21 4.33
C ARG A 104 -5.39 -12.93 3.22
N ALA A 105 -4.31 -13.69 3.21
CA ALA A 105 -3.33 -13.63 2.14
C ALA A 105 -3.96 -14.03 0.80
N PHE A 106 -3.56 -13.36 -0.28
CA PHE A 106 -3.99 -13.65 -1.65
C PHE A 106 -2.87 -13.24 -2.62
N GLN A 107 -2.96 -13.71 -3.85
CA GLN A 107 -1.98 -13.37 -4.88
C GLN A 107 -2.43 -12.17 -5.71
N GLY A 108 -1.45 -11.34 -6.11
CA GLY A 108 -1.70 -10.17 -6.95
C GLY A 108 -2.45 -9.08 -6.22
N TRP A 109 -3.09 -8.22 -6.98
CA TRP A 109 -3.93 -7.16 -6.44
C TRP A 109 -5.41 -7.51 -6.64
N ARG A 110 -6.27 -6.86 -5.87
CA ARG A 110 -7.74 -6.92 -6.03
C ARG A 110 -8.30 -5.53 -5.97
N TYR A 111 -9.47 -5.32 -6.59
CA TYR A 111 -10.23 -4.09 -6.39
C TYR A 111 -10.74 -4.04 -4.95
N PHE A 112 -10.76 -2.83 -4.40
CA PHE A 112 -11.13 -2.61 -3.01
C PHE A 112 -12.01 -1.35 -2.94
N THR A 113 -13.18 -1.47 -2.32
CA THR A 113 -14.18 -0.39 -2.31
C THR A 113 -13.94 0.59 -1.17
N GLU A 114 -14.42 1.82 -1.34
CA GLU A 114 -14.28 2.88 -0.33
C GLU A 114 -14.96 2.51 0.98
N ASP A 115 -16.15 1.91 0.91
CA ASP A 115 -16.89 1.50 2.11
C ASP A 115 -16.21 0.36 2.89
N ALA A 116 -15.39 -0.45 2.22
CA ALA A 116 -14.60 -1.50 2.88
C ALA A 116 -13.26 -0.99 3.41
N ALA A 117 -12.81 0.21 2.96
CA ALA A 117 -11.50 0.73 3.31
C ALA A 117 -11.47 1.26 4.75
N PRO A 118 -10.48 0.84 5.56
CA PRO A 118 -10.34 1.37 6.91
C PRO A 118 -9.94 2.85 6.90
N PRO A 119 -10.35 3.62 7.92
CA PRO A 119 -9.97 5.02 8.01
C PRO A 119 -8.48 5.19 8.34
N ASP A 120 -7.94 6.37 7.98
CA ASP A 120 -6.57 6.72 8.32
C ASP A 120 -6.42 6.92 9.83
N LEU A 121 -5.24 6.56 10.34
CA LEU A 121 -4.89 6.86 11.72
C LEU A 121 -4.33 8.28 11.81
N GLY A 122 -4.59 8.97 12.94
CA GLY A 122 -3.92 10.21 13.25
C GLY A 122 -2.42 9.98 13.51
N LYS A 123 -1.60 11.04 13.39
CA LYS A 123 -0.14 10.92 13.51
C LYS A 123 0.34 10.20 14.77
N SER A 124 -0.17 10.59 15.94
CA SER A 124 0.23 9.97 17.20
C SER A 124 -0.27 8.53 17.32
N ALA A 125 -1.50 8.26 16.90
CA ALA A 125 -2.05 6.91 16.89
C ALA A 125 -1.26 6.01 15.90
N ALA A 126 -0.90 6.54 14.74
CA ALA A 126 -0.11 5.81 13.74
C ALA A 126 1.27 5.44 14.29
N ALA A 127 1.93 6.37 15.00
CA ALA A 127 3.24 6.12 15.61
C ALA A 127 3.15 5.03 16.67
N SER A 128 2.13 5.09 17.54
CA SER A 128 1.92 4.09 18.59
C SER A 128 1.67 2.70 18.00
N VAL A 129 0.79 2.60 17.01
CA VAL A 129 0.45 1.33 16.38
C VAL A 129 1.66 0.76 15.63
N ALA A 130 2.40 1.61 14.91
CA ALA A 130 3.59 1.18 14.16
C ALA A 130 4.70 0.66 15.08
N ALA A 131 4.79 1.19 16.29
CA ALA A 131 5.80 0.77 17.27
C ALA A 131 5.37 -0.46 18.10
N MET A 132 4.10 -0.83 18.08
CA MET A 132 3.61 -2.00 18.81
C MET A 132 4.05 -3.31 18.18
N PRO A 133 4.44 -4.31 19.01
CA PRO A 133 4.58 -5.69 18.54
C PRO A 133 3.26 -6.21 17.99
N GLU A 134 3.31 -7.04 16.97
CA GLU A 134 2.12 -7.58 16.34
C GLU A 134 1.15 -8.27 17.31
N PRO A 135 1.61 -9.14 18.25
CA PRO A 135 0.68 -9.75 19.19
C PRO A 135 -0.14 -8.75 19.99
N MET A 136 0.47 -7.63 20.40
CA MET A 136 -0.22 -6.57 21.14
C MET A 136 -1.25 -5.86 20.28
N ARG A 137 -0.94 -5.56 19.03
CA ARG A 137 -1.90 -4.95 18.09
C ARG A 137 -3.08 -5.87 17.85
N ARG A 138 -2.82 -7.17 17.67
CA ARG A 138 -3.86 -8.17 17.44
C ARG A 138 -4.80 -8.27 18.64
N GLU A 139 -4.25 -8.27 19.85
CA GLU A 139 -5.04 -8.30 21.07
C GLU A 139 -5.93 -7.07 21.20
N LEU A 140 -5.40 -5.87 20.95
CA LEU A 140 -6.18 -4.64 20.98
C LEU A 140 -7.29 -4.64 19.94
N ARG A 141 -7.02 -5.16 18.76
CA ARG A 141 -8.04 -5.28 17.72
C ARG A 141 -9.16 -6.24 18.12
N ASP A 142 -8.80 -7.40 18.70
CA ASP A 142 -9.77 -8.39 19.16
C ASP A 142 -10.67 -7.83 20.26
N LEU A 143 -10.13 -6.91 21.06
CA LEU A 143 -10.89 -6.22 22.10
C LEU A 143 -11.69 -5.02 21.58
N GLY A 144 -11.59 -4.71 20.30
CA GLY A 144 -12.28 -3.57 19.69
C GLY A 144 -11.67 -2.22 20.01
N LEU A 145 -10.40 -2.18 20.42
CA LEU A 145 -9.69 -0.95 20.81
C LEU A 145 -8.86 -0.35 19.67
N LEU A 146 -8.79 -1.02 18.54
CA LEU A 146 -8.12 -0.53 17.33
C LEU A 146 -9.08 -0.52 16.14
#